data_e04bdf55d0295e43fb0a415504b389bc
#
_entry.id   e04bdf55d0295e43fb0a415504b389bc
#
_cell.length_a   1.000
_cell.length_b   1.000
_cell.length_c   1.000
_cell.angle_alpha   90.00
_cell.angle_beta   90.00
_cell.angle_gamma   90.00
#
_symmetry.space_group_name_H-M   'P 1'
#
loop_
_entity.id
_entity.type
_entity.pdbx_description
1 polymer ?
#
loop_
_entity_poly.entity_id
_entity_poly.type
_entity_poly.pdbx_seq_one_letter_code
_entity_poly.pdbx_strand_id
1 'polypeptide(L)'
;REVKKFATGDSLFAVSGLAQYEDFVISEINPRGRGYVTFLNGTTIYCGDVVGDTNEEAMQRVQIRQTIIAHLTKEKELFNRGIKCLSLFFIDEVSHYRQYDEEGNEVKGKFQCIFEEEYARIVENYITVFDTPYDAYLRRFRPCETHKGYFSIDKKGRTVNSDTKHGSD
;
A
#
# COMPACT_ATOMS: atom_id res chain seq x y z
N ARG A 1 -4.63 -23.40 9.56
CA ARG A 1 -3.59 -22.45 10.03
C ARG A 1 -2.92 -23.09 11.22
N GLU A 2 -1.67 -23.47 11.10
CA GLU A 2 -0.91 -24.09 12.19
C GLU A 2 -0.54 -23.01 13.21
N VAL A 3 -0.85 -23.24 14.49
CA VAL A 3 -0.48 -22.33 15.59
C VAL A 3 0.87 -22.79 16.11
N LYS A 4 1.89 -21.98 15.98
CA LYS A 4 3.21 -22.22 16.55
C LYS A 4 3.30 -21.59 17.94
N LYS A 5 3.85 -22.32 18.90
CA LYS A 5 4.11 -21.84 20.26
C LYS A 5 5.59 -21.45 20.34
N PHE A 6 5.86 -20.36 21.03
CA PHE A 6 7.21 -19.87 21.27
C PHE A 6 7.51 -19.84 22.77
N ALA A 7 8.76 -20.09 23.10
CA ALA A 7 9.30 -20.01 24.46
C ALA A 7 10.57 -19.13 24.48
N THR A 8 10.99 -18.77 25.68
CA THR A 8 12.29 -18.11 25.88
C THR A 8 13.43 -19.00 25.35
N GLY A 9 14.33 -18.43 24.57
CA GLY A 9 15.40 -19.11 23.86
C GLY A 9 15.07 -19.50 22.41
N ASP A 10 13.82 -19.41 21.97
CA ASP A 10 13.47 -19.73 20.59
C ASP A 10 13.95 -18.64 19.63
N SER A 11 14.47 -19.06 18.47
CA SER A 11 14.87 -18.18 17.37
C SER A 11 13.74 -18.06 16.35
N LEU A 12 13.36 -16.83 16.00
CA LEU A 12 12.39 -16.60 14.93
C LEU A 12 12.93 -17.05 13.56
N PHE A 13 14.24 -16.96 13.36
CA PHE A 13 14.90 -17.45 12.13
C PHE A 13 14.74 -18.97 12.00
N ALA A 14 15.03 -19.71 13.06
CA ALA A 14 14.92 -21.18 13.05
C ALA A 14 13.49 -21.67 12.71
N VAL A 15 12.47 -20.89 13.06
CA VAL A 15 11.06 -21.24 12.82
C VAL A 15 10.57 -20.77 11.46
N SER A 16 11.04 -19.59 10.98
CA SER A 16 10.54 -18.95 9.76
C SER A 16 11.42 -19.22 8.53
N GLY A 17 12.73 -19.46 8.73
CA GLY A 17 13.72 -19.54 7.66
C GLY A 17 14.04 -18.20 6.98
N LEU A 18 13.56 -17.07 7.53
CA LEU A 18 13.71 -15.74 6.97
C LEU A 18 14.93 -15.02 7.56
N ALA A 19 15.92 -14.69 6.73
CA ALA A 19 17.18 -14.06 7.16
C ALA A 19 16.98 -12.76 7.97
N GLN A 20 15.91 -12.02 7.72
CA GLN A 20 15.57 -10.81 8.48
C GLN A 20 15.30 -11.05 9.98
N TYR A 21 15.11 -12.29 10.39
CA TYR A 21 14.89 -12.66 11.80
C TYR A 21 16.10 -13.37 12.44
N GLU A 22 17.28 -13.30 11.82
CA GLU A 22 18.48 -14.01 12.29
C GLU A 22 18.87 -13.62 13.73
N ASP A 23 18.74 -12.33 14.07
CA ASP A 23 19.06 -11.80 15.40
C ASP A 23 17.89 -11.79 16.39
N PHE A 24 16.74 -12.35 16.00
CA PHE A 24 15.55 -12.36 16.84
C PHE A 24 15.44 -13.67 17.64
N VAL A 25 16.19 -13.73 18.74
CA VAL A 25 16.09 -14.81 19.74
C VAL A 25 15.33 -14.28 20.96
N ILE A 26 14.28 -14.96 21.37
CA ILE A 26 13.41 -14.53 22.48
C ILE A 26 14.17 -14.59 23.81
N SER A 27 14.30 -13.45 24.50
CA SER A 27 14.93 -13.38 25.85
C SER A 27 13.88 -13.39 26.95
N GLU A 28 12.71 -12.77 26.73
CA GLU A 28 11.64 -12.71 27.72
C GLU A 28 10.26 -12.69 27.05
N ILE A 29 9.29 -13.36 27.66
CA ILE A 29 7.87 -13.29 27.30
C ILE A 29 7.09 -12.89 28.55
N ASN A 30 6.44 -11.74 28.53
CA ASN A 30 5.61 -11.26 29.62
C ASN A 30 4.14 -11.11 29.17
N PRO A 31 3.23 -11.96 29.65
CA PRO A 31 1.82 -11.88 29.24
C PRO A 31 1.00 -10.87 30.04
N ARG A 32 1.58 -10.18 31.03
CA ARG A 32 0.85 -9.27 31.92
C ARG A 32 0.64 -7.90 31.28
N GLY A 33 -0.43 -7.23 31.64
CA GLY A 33 -0.78 -5.92 31.10
C GLY A 33 -1.03 -5.99 29.60
N ARG A 34 -0.35 -5.13 28.82
CA ARG A 34 -0.42 -5.15 27.35
C ARG A 34 0.27 -6.38 26.72
N GLY A 35 1.06 -7.11 27.53
CA GLY A 35 1.88 -8.22 27.05
C GLY A 35 3.03 -7.77 26.15
N TYR A 36 4.21 -8.35 26.34
CA TYR A 36 5.36 -8.07 25.47
C TYR A 36 6.30 -9.28 25.33
N VAL A 37 7.10 -9.22 24.29
CA VAL A 37 8.22 -10.13 24.04
C VAL A 37 9.47 -9.29 23.85
N THR A 38 10.56 -9.64 24.55
CA THR A 38 11.87 -9.00 24.36
C THR A 38 12.82 -10.01 23.70
N PHE A 39 13.66 -9.52 22.82
CA PHE A 39 14.67 -10.31 22.11
C PHE A 39 16.08 -9.97 22.59
N LEU A 40 17.04 -10.89 22.37
CA LEU A 40 18.45 -10.71 22.77
C LEU A 40 19.12 -9.50 22.08
N ASN A 41 18.63 -9.09 20.91
CA ASN A 41 19.10 -7.89 20.20
C ASN A 41 18.59 -6.57 20.83
N GLY A 42 17.89 -6.64 21.98
CA GLY A 42 17.35 -5.47 22.69
C GLY A 42 15.98 -4.98 22.20
N THR A 43 15.44 -5.57 21.14
CA THR A 43 14.10 -5.22 20.63
C THR A 43 13.02 -5.72 21.58
N THR A 44 12.04 -4.88 21.91
CA THR A 44 10.83 -5.27 22.66
C THR A 44 9.60 -5.00 21.81
N ILE A 45 8.72 -6.00 21.70
CA ILE A 45 7.45 -5.94 20.96
C ILE A 45 6.29 -6.11 21.92
N TYR A 46 5.39 -5.15 21.95
CA TYR A 46 4.15 -5.27 22.71
C TYR A 46 3.05 -5.95 21.89
N CYS A 47 2.09 -6.56 22.58
CA CYS A 47 0.96 -7.20 21.91
C CYS A 47 0.20 -6.15 21.04
N GLY A 48 0.09 -6.46 19.75
CA GLY A 48 -0.50 -5.57 18.75
C GLY A 48 0.51 -4.66 18.02
N ASP A 49 1.78 -4.59 18.48
CA ASP A 49 2.82 -3.87 17.75
C ASP A 49 3.39 -4.75 16.63
N VAL A 50 3.92 -4.07 15.64
CA VAL A 50 4.70 -4.68 14.56
C VAL A 50 6.10 -4.08 14.61
N VAL A 51 7.13 -4.92 14.70
CA VAL A 51 8.54 -4.49 14.72
C VAL A 51 9.29 -5.10 13.54
N GLY A 52 10.18 -4.35 13.02
CA GLY A 52 10.91 -4.59 11.80
C GLY A 52 10.40 -3.65 10.73
N ASP A 53 11.23 -3.45 9.72
CA ASP A 53 10.78 -2.91 8.46
C ASP A 53 9.72 -3.87 7.89
N THR A 54 8.51 -3.84 8.45
CA THR A 54 7.36 -4.01 7.59
C THR A 54 7.57 -2.90 6.61
N ASN A 55 8.15 -3.24 5.49
CA ASN A 55 8.37 -2.30 4.43
C ASN A 55 6.99 -1.71 4.16
N GLU A 56 6.73 -0.57 4.82
CA GLU A 56 5.42 0.09 4.78
C GLU A 56 5.01 0.26 3.32
N GLU A 57 5.99 0.53 2.46
CA GLU A 57 5.82 0.56 1.03
C GLU A 57 5.39 -0.80 0.46
N ALA A 58 5.96 -1.91 0.92
CA ALA A 58 5.54 -3.23 0.47
C ALA A 58 4.10 -3.54 0.86
N MET A 59 3.69 -3.16 2.07
CA MET A 59 2.30 -3.28 2.53
C MET A 59 1.36 -2.39 1.71
N GLN A 60 1.73 -1.12 1.51
CA GLN A 60 0.99 -0.18 0.67
C GLN A 60 0.86 -0.70 -0.77
N ARG A 61 1.94 -1.23 -1.33
CA ARG A 61 1.96 -1.86 -2.66
C ARG A 61 1.00 -3.04 -2.75
N VAL A 62 0.96 -3.91 -1.74
CA VAL A 62 0.02 -5.04 -1.68
C VAL A 62 -1.42 -4.55 -1.61
N GLN A 63 -1.71 -3.54 -0.78
CA GLN A 63 -3.05 -2.96 -0.66
C GLN A 63 -3.52 -2.34 -1.97
N ILE A 64 -2.67 -1.54 -2.63
CA ILE A 64 -2.97 -0.94 -3.94
C ILE A 64 -3.24 -2.04 -4.96
N ARG A 65 -2.38 -3.05 -5.05
CA ARG A 65 -2.53 -4.21 -5.95
C ARG A 65 -3.88 -4.90 -5.77
N GLN A 66 -4.23 -5.24 -4.52
CA GLN A 66 -5.48 -5.95 -4.23
C GLN A 66 -6.70 -5.10 -4.57
N THR A 67 -6.63 -3.79 -4.33
CA THR A 67 -7.71 -2.87 -4.72
C THR A 67 -7.88 -2.80 -6.24
N ILE A 68 -6.77 -2.75 -7.01
CA ILE A 68 -6.83 -2.78 -8.48
C ILE A 68 -7.45 -4.08 -8.98
N ILE A 69 -7.02 -5.23 -8.44
CA ILE A 69 -7.58 -6.55 -8.82
C ILE A 69 -9.09 -6.60 -8.53
N ALA A 70 -9.51 -6.16 -7.34
CA ALA A 70 -10.92 -6.12 -6.96
C ALA A 70 -11.72 -5.18 -7.87
N HIS A 71 -11.16 -4.01 -8.21
CA HIS A 71 -11.76 -3.05 -9.14
C HIS A 71 -11.97 -3.67 -10.53
N LEU A 72 -10.92 -4.21 -11.15
CA LEU A 72 -10.99 -4.79 -12.49
C LEU A 72 -11.93 -6.01 -12.54
N THR A 73 -11.96 -6.81 -11.49
CA THR A 73 -12.89 -7.93 -11.37
C THR A 73 -14.33 -7.44 -11.37
N LYS A 74 -14.62 -6.40 -10.56
CA LYS A 74 -15.97 -5.83 -10.48
C LYS A 74 -16.35 -5.07 -11.74
N GLU A 75 -15.44 -4.31 -12.32
CA GLU A 75 -15.66 -3.59 -13.57
C GLU A 75 -15.99 -4.55 -14.71
N LYS A 76 -15.26 -5.68 -14.83
CA LYS A 76 -15.54 -6.72 -15.83
C LYS A 76 -16.94 -7.28 -15.73
N GLU A 77 -17.43 -7.55 -14.51
CA GLU A 77 -18.81 -8.01 -14.28
C GLU A 77 -19.86 -6.99 -14.73
N LEU A 78 -19.56 -5.70 -14.56
CA LEU A 78 -20.48 -4.60 -14.83
C LEU A 78 -20.36 -4.04 -16.25
N PHE A 79 -19.27 -4.36 -16.95
CA PHE A 79 -18.90 -3.78 -18.25
C PHE A 79 -20.02 -3.93 -19.29
N ASN A 80 -20.53 -5.14 -19.47
CA ASN A 80 -21.61 -5.42 -20.44
C ASN A 80 -22.96 -4.77 -20.08
N ARG A 81 -23.09 -4.28 -18.83
CA ARG A 81 -24.28 -3.56 -18.36
C ARG A 81 -24.12 -2.03 -18.51
N GLY A 82 -22.98 -1.57 -19.02
CA GLY A 82 -22.67 -0.15 -19.16
C GLY A 82 -22.52 0.59 -17.82
N ILE A 83 -22.27 -0.14 -16.71
CA ILE A 83 -22.10 0.45 -15.37
C ILE A 83 -20.63 0.67 -15.12
N LYS A 84 -20.25 1.92 -14.81
CA LYS A 84 -18.88 2.27 -14.45
C LYS A 84 -18.57 1.95 -13.00
N CYS A 85 -17.37 1.45 -12.75
CA CYS A 85 -16.82 1.20 -11.43
C CYS A 85 -15.94 2.38 -10.99
N LEU A 86 -15.96 2.72 -9.72
CA LEU A 86 -15.04 3.70 -9.12
C LEU A 86 -14.48 3.11 -7.83
N SER A 87 -13.17 3.22 -7.66
CA SER A 87 -12.48 2.92 -6.40
C SER A 87 -11.89 4.19 -5.82
N LEU A 88 -12.01 4.35 -4.50
CA LEU A 88 -11.47 5.49 -3.77
C LEU A 88 -10.32 5.02 -2.88
N PHE A 89 -9.21 5.74 -2.95
CA PHE A 89 -8.07 5.57 -2.07
C PHE A 89 -8.01 6.79 -1.14
N PHE A 90 -8.01 6.55 0.15
CA PHE A 90 -7.73 7.58 1.15
C PHE A 90 -6.24 7.53 1.48
N ILE A 91 -5.59 8.68 1.37
CA ILE A 91 -4.15 8.82 1.64
C ILE A 91 -3.94 9.79 2.80
N ASP A 92 -2.88 9.57 3.54
CA ASP A 92 -2.49 10.36 4.72
C ASP A 92 -1.94 11.74 4.33
N GLU A 93 -1.06 11.78 3.32
CA GLU A 93 -0.43 13.02 2.87
C GLU A 93 -0.53 13.19 1.35
N VAL A 94 -0.84 14.42 0.92
CA VAL A 94 -0.90 14.78 -0.52
C VAL A 94 0.44 14.56 -1.20
N SER A 95 1.56 14.79 -0.50
CA SER A 95 2.93 14.59 -0.98
C SER A 95 3.21 13.14 -1.41
N HIS A 96 2.51 12.15 -0.83
CA HIS A 96 2.61 10.76 -1.24
C HIS A 96 1.96 10.47 -2.60
N TYR A 97 1.08 11.34 -3.05
CA TYR A 97 0.47 11.23 -4.37
C TYR A 97 1.05 12.24 -5.36
N ARG A 98 1.21 13.53 -4.97
CA ARG A 98 1.70 14.61 -5.83
C ARG A 98 2.70 15.48 -5.07
N GLN A 99 3.81 15.76 -5.73
CA GLN A 99 4.86 16.64 -5.22
C GLN A 99 5.09 17.78 -6.21
N TYR A 100 5.91 18.75 -5.82
CA TYR A 100 6.35 19.85 -6.68
C TYR A 100 7.87 19.95 -6.57
N ASP A 101 8.54 20.14 -7.71
CA ASP A 101 9.97 20.41 -7.76
C ASP A 101 10.30 21.86 -7.36
N GLU A 102 11.58 22.22 -7.38
CA GLU A 102 12.06 23.57 -7.04
C GLU A 102 11.52 24.64 -8.01
N GLU A 103 11.20 24.24 -9.23
CA GLU A 103 10.63 25.11 -10.28
C GLU A 103 9.10 25.21 -10.17
N GLY A 104 8.47 24.39 -9.33
CA GLY A 104 7.03 24.37 -9.12
C GLY A 104 6.26 23.48 -10.09
N ASN A 105 6.94 22.61 -10.85
CA ASN A 105 6.30 21.63 -11.72
C ASN A 105 5.79 20.44 -10.90
N GLU A 106 4.68 19.85 -11.34
CA GLU A 106 4.14 18.65 -10.70
C GLU A 106 5.03 17.44 -10.92
N VAL A 107 5.37 16.75 -9.81
CA VAL A 107 6.13 15.49 -9.80
C VAL A 107 5.27 14.41 -9.17
N LYS A 108 5.36 13.20 -9.70
CA LYS A 108 4.62 12.05 -9.16
C LYS A 108 5.11 11.70 -7.76
N GLY A 109 4.17 11.52 -6.83
CA GLY A 109 4.45 10.95 -5.53
C GLY A 109 4.53 9.41 -5.58
N LYS A 110 4.98 8.82 -4.48
CA LYS A 110 5.18 7.36 -4.37
C LYS A 110 3.92 6.54 -4.73
N PHE A 111 2.74 6.99 -4.33
CA PHE A 111 1.50 6.25 -4.61
C PHE A 111 1.08 6.28 -6.07
N GLN A 112 1.35 7.37 -6.80
CA GLN A 112 1.15 7.37 -8.25
C GLN A 112 2.06 6.37 -8.93
N CYS A 113 3.35 6.35 -8.57
CA CYS A 113 4.31 5.41 -9.14
C CYS A 113 3.90 3.96 -8.86
N ILE A 114 3.62 3.63 -7.58
CA ILE A 114 3.20 2.28 -7.19
C ILE A 114 1.92 1.87 -7.92
N PHE A 115 0.92 2.76 -8.00
CA PHE A 115 -0.34 2.47 -8.66
C PHE A 115 -0.12 2.17 -10.16
N GLU A 116 0.62 3.03 -10.86
CA GLU A 116 0.86 2.87 -12.31
C GLU A 116 1.64 1.59 -12.62
N GLU A 117 2.66 1.26 -11.82
CA GLU A 117 3.43 0.00 -11.95
C GLU A 117 2.55 -1.24 -11.73
N GLU A 118 1.78 -1.25 -10.63
CA GLU A 118 0.92 -2.38 -10.30
C GLU A 118 -0.23 -2.52 -11.30
N TYR A 119 -0.83 -1.39 -11.74
CA TYR A 119 -1.88 -1.41 -12.75
C TYR A 119 -1.37 -1.98 -14.07
N ALA A 120 -0.23 -1.51 -14.58
CA ALA A 120 0.36 -2.00 -15.81
C ALA A 120 0.60 -3.52 -15.75
N ARG A 121 1.23 -4.00 -14.66
CA ARG A 121 1.52 -5.41 -14.45
C ARG A 121 0.26 -6.28 -14.34
N ILE A 122 -0.78 -5.77 -13.66
CA ILE A 122 -2.03 -6.50 -13.49
C ILE A 122 -2.77 -6.58 -14.83
N VAL A 123 -2.88 -5.47 -15.57
CA VAL A 123 -3.57 -5.43 -16.86
C VAL A 123 -2.89 -6.35 -17.88
N GLU A 124 -1.55 -6.37 -17.92
CA GLU A 124 -0.80 -7.27 -18.79
C GLU A 124 -1.16 -8.75 -18.54
N ASN A 125 -1.31 -9.12 -17.26
CA ASN A 125 -1.71 -10.49 -16.88
C ASN A 125 -3.23 -10.74 -17.00
N TYR A 126 -4.05 -9.66 -16.97
CA TYR A 126 -5.51 -9.76 -17.03
C TYR A 126 -6.03 -9.90 -18.45
N ILE A 127 -5.31 -9.31 -19.42
CA ILE A 127 -5.63 -9.40 -20.84
C ILE A 127 -5.42 -10.82 -21.31
N THR A 128 -6.49 -11.41 -21.80
CA THR A 128 -6.49 -12.81 -22.28
C THR A 128 -6.12 -12.90 -23.77
N VAL A 129 -5.71 -14.09 -24.19
CA VAL A 129 -5.44 -14.41 -25.61
C VAL A 129 -6.71 -14.29 -26.46
N PHE A 130 -7.89 -14.34 -25.86
CA PHE A 130 -9.19 -14.35 -26.55
C PHE A 130 -9.71 -12.95 -26.96
N ASP A 131 -9.00 -11.90 -26.66
CA ASP A 131 -9.28 -10.51 -27.08
C ASP A 131 -10.74 -10.08 -26.92
N THR A 132 -11.26 -10.14 -25.69
CA THR A 132 -12.62 -9.77 -25.36
C THR A 132 -12.84 -8.27 -25.54
N PRO A 133 -14.12 -7.78 -25.68
CA PRO A 133 -14.40 -6.33 -25.69
C PRO A 133 -13.89 -5.60 -24.47
N TYR A 134 -13.81 -6.26 -23.32
CA TYR A 134 -13.23 -5.70 -22.10
C TYR A 134 -11.70 -5.59 -22.18
N ASP A 135 -11.01 -6.57 -22.78
CA ASP A 135 -9.58 -6.50 -23.00
C ASP A 135 -9.22 -5.34 -23.95
N ALA A 136 -10.01 -5.17 -25.03
CA ALA A 136 -9.88 -4.03 -25.94
C ALA A 136 -10.14 -2.68 -25.25
N TYR A 137 -11.08 -2.63 -24.30
CA TYR A 137 -11.33 -1.44 -23.48
C TYR A 137 -10.13 -1.11 -22.58
N LEU A 138 -9.55 -2.09 -21.87
CA LEU A 138 -8.41 -1.88 -20.98
C LEU A 138 -7.17 -1.36 -21.73
N ARG A 139 -6.94 -1.82 -22.96
CA ARG A 139 -5.81 -1.37 -23.80
C ARG A 139 -5.87 0.09 -24.25
N ARG A 140 -7.03 0.74 -24.11
CA ARG A 140 -7.21 2.15 -24.54
C ARG A 140 -6.53 3.15 -23.62
N PHE A 141 -6.30 2.77 -22.36
CA PHE A 141 -5.85 3.68 -21.32
C PHE A 141 -4.43 3.36 -20.89
N ARG A 142 -3.61 4.39 -20.81
CA ARG A 142 -2.32 4.30 -20.11
C ARG A 142 -2.56 4.32 -18.60
N PRO A 143 -1.70 3.68 -17.79
CA PRO A 143 -1.86 3.66 -16.34
C PRO A 143 -2.10 5.05 -15.72
N CYS A 144 -1.37 6.07 -16.17
CA CYS A 144 -1.50 7.45 -15.69
C CYS A 144 -2.84 8.14 -16.03
N GLU A 145 -3.64 7.56 -16.91
CA GLU A 145 -4.96 8.09 -17.31
C GLU A 145 -6.11 7.47 -16.49
N THR A 146 -5.80 6.41 -15.72
CA THR A 146 -6.82 5.61 -15.00
C THR A 146 -7.05 6.08 -13.57
N HIS A 147 -6.28 7.03 -13.08
CA HIS A 147 -6.44 7.58 -11.73
C HIS A 147 -6.31 9.09 -11.71
N LYS A 148 -6.95 9.73 -10.72
CA LYS A 148 -6.84 11.17 -10.44
C LYS A 148 -6.94 11.40 -8.94
N GLY A 149 -6.16 12.37 -8.42
CA GLY A 149 -6.28 12.84 -7.07
C GLY A 149 -7.28 14.00 -6.96
N TYR A 150 -8.07 14.01 -5.89
CA TYR A 150 -8.92 15.12 -5.51
C TYR A 150 -8.46 15.63 -4.14
N PHE A 151 -7.91 16.83 -4.10
CA PHE A 151 -7.27 17.40 -2.92
C PHE A 151 -7.66 18.86 -2.75
N SER A 152 -7.47 19.40 -1.55
CA SER A 152 -7.52 20.83 -1.29
C SER A 152 -6.41 21.54 -2.05
N ILE A 153 -6.64 22.78 -2.47
CA ILE A 153 -5.67 23.61 -3.19
C ILE A 153 -5.37 24.89 -2.40
N ASP A 154 -4.12 25.31 -2.42
CA ASP A 154 -3.67 26.57 -1.84
C ASP A 154 -4.00 27.77 -2.76
N LYS A 155 -3.69 28.99 -2.28
CA LYS A 155 -3.90 30.23 -3.07
C LYS A 155 -3.08 30.29 -4.36
N LYS A 156 -2.05 29.44 -4.50
CA LYS A 156 -1.20 29.32 -5.70
C LYS A 156 -1.65 28.19 -6.63
N GLY A 157 -2.77 27.52 -6.30
CA GLY A 157 -3.32 26.40 -7.09
C GLY A 157 -2.64 25.06 -6.85
N ARG A 158 -1.74 24.95 -5.85
CA ARG A 158 -1.06 23.69 -5.54
C ARG A 158 -1.88 22.85 -4.55
N THR A 159 -1.84 21.54 -4.73
CA THR A 159 -2.51 20.60 -3.84
C THR A 159 -1.84 20.55 -2.47
N VAL A 160 -2.64 20.60 -1.40
CA VAL A 160 -2.19 20.63 0.01
C VAL A 160 -3.06 19.73 0.88
N ASN A 161 -2.53 19.35 2.04
CA ASN A 161 -3.32 18.63 3.05
C ASN A 161 -4.44 19.53 3.60
N SER A 162 -5.62 18.94 3.85
CA SER A 162 -6.79 19.68 4.35
C SER A 162 -6.57 20.30 5.72
N ASP A 163 -5.64 19.75 6.53
CA ASP A 163 -5.35 20.19 7.90
C ASP A 163 -4.35 21.36 7.96
N THR A 164 -3.86 21.81 6.81
CA THR A 164 -3.01 23.00 6.79
C THR A 164 -3.89 24.20 7.15
N LYS A 165 -3.85 24.60 8.43
CA LYS A 165 -4.49 25.84 8.88
C LYS A 165 -3.98 26.97 8.00
N HIS A 166 -4.81 27.47 7.11
CA HIS A 166 -4.59 28.76 6.52
C HIS A 166 -4.62 29.77 7.68
N GLY A 167 -3.44 30.33 8.02
CA GLY A 167 -3.37 31.40 8.97
C GLY A 167 -4.41 32.43 8.57
N SER A 168 -5.38 32.62 9.44
CA SER A 168 -6.28 33.76 9.42
C SER A 168 -5.43 34.97 9.72
N ASP A 169 -5.23 35.85 8.80
CA ASP A 169 -5.11 37.29 8.98
C ASP A 169 -6.23 37.98 8.20
#